data_547b8de9c92558d5567de92376ff12a1
#
_entry.id   547b8de9c92558d5567de92376ff12a1
#
_cell.length_a   1.000
_cell.length_b   1.000
_cell.length_c   1.000
_cell.angle_alpha   90.00
_cell.angle_beta   90.00
_cell.angle_gamma   90.00
#
_symmetry.space_group_name_H-M   'P 1'
#
loop_
_entity.id
_entity.type
_entity.pdbx_description
1 polymer ?
#
loop_
_entity_poly.entity_id
_entity_poly.type
_entity_poly.pdbx_seq_one_letter_code
_entity_poly.pdbx_strand_id
1 'polypeptide(L)'
;MNKRTLQSAITLVIAGLSASIEAPRLARQPLRATVELADVPTAIGNAVEHAASTVTASHLGFDTNIYPGDKAMTAWKQSGEYEWVGYYLKAPCHSDNSWLGTRERLVNQGWGLAVIYVGQQTWGKKLTLASAPKQSASGSTAKHSKASKKSHKKSHARTMTRRSSAPVATTGSRCSASYVNSIQGAIDAQDAIATTAREGFPKGTVVFLDIEHMDVVPQPMREYYKAWTRVVLADGRYQPGIYAHTKNAKTIYDDVSDVYDQAGVDADPPFWIAGSSGFSPESAPTDVGHTFASAWQGMLDVVRTHNGVRLPIDISVASAASPSLASVQ
;
A
#
# COMPACT_ATOMS: atom_id res chain seq x y z
N MET A 1 -49.64 40.48 -14.35
CA MET A 1 -50.41 39.22 -14.21
C MET A 1 -49.60 38.24 -13.35
N ASN A 2 -50.13 37.98 -12.16
CA ASN A 2 -49.53 37.16 -11.10
C ASN A 2 -49.56 35.67 -11.45
N LYS A 3 -48.45 34.96 -11.20
CA LYS A 3 -48.51 33.53 -10.90
C LYS A 3 -47.67 33.23 -9.66
N ARG A 4 -48.37 32.81 -8.62
CA ARG A 4 -47.88 32.47 -7.28
C ARG A 4 -47.19 31.10 -7.30
N THR A 5 -46.07 31.07 -6.65
CA THR A 5 -45.29 29.87 -6.23
C THR A 5 -46.02 29.16 -5.10
N LEU A 6 -46.20 27.85 -5.21
CA LEU A 6 -46.60 26.98 -4.11
C LEU A 6 -45.38 26.21 -3.63
N GLN A 7 -44.93 26.51 -2.41
CA GLN A 7 -44.00 25.69 -1.64
C GLN A 7 -44.81 24.70 -0.79
N SER A 8 -44.58 23.44 -0.99
CA SER A 8 -45.07 22.40 -0.06
C SER A 8 -43.90 21.95 0.81
N ALA A 9 -43.99 22.27 2.09
CA ALA A 9 -43.13 21.76 3.13
C ALA A 9 -43.69 20.39 3.59
N ILE A 10 -42.92 19.32 3.51
CA ILE A 10 -43.23 18.03 4.13
C ILE A 10 -42.38 17.95 5.39
N THR A 11 -43.09 18.07 6.54
CA THR A 11 -42.52 17.83 7.86
C THR A 11 -42.67 16.32 8.17
N LEU A 12 -41.54 15.61 8.23
CA LEU A 12 -41.53 14.21 8.67
C LEU A 12 -41.27 14.16 10.17
N VAL A 13 -42.32 13.78 10.94
CA VAL A 13 -42.23 13.52 12.37
C VAL A 13 -41.79 12.06 12.52
N ILE A 14 -40.59 11.81 13.03
CA ILE A 14 -40.17 10.48 13.44
C ILE A 14 -40.37 10.37 14.96
N ALA A 15 -41.38 9.65 15.34
CA ALA A 15 -41.62 9.25 16.73
C ALA A 15 -40.67 8.07 17.07
N GLY A 16 -39.81 8.26 18.07
CA GLY A 16 -38.97 7.22 18.60
C GLY A 16 -39.75 6.18 19.41
N LEU A 17 -39.55 4.93 19.08
CA LEU A 17 -39.83 3.80 19.97
C LEU A 17 -38.52 3.07 20.21
N SER A 18 -37.93 3.33 21.37
CA SER A 18 -36.84 2.50 21.93
C SER A 18 -37.45 1.25 22.54
N ALA A 19 -37.30 0.12 21.89
CA ALA A 19 -37.59 -1.18 22.49
C ALA A 19 -36.22 -1.81 22.83
N SER A 20 -35.94 -1.84 24.14
CA SER A 20 -34.83 -2.62 24.69
C SER A 20 -35.22 -4.10 24.63
N ILE A 21 -34.52 -4.87 23.81
CA ILE A 21 -34.63 -6.33 23.82
C ILE A 21 -33.44 -6.84 24.62
N GLU A 22 -33.73 -7.24 25.86
CA GLU A 22 -32.83 -7.99 26.72
C GLU A 22 -32.73 -9.43 26.20
N ALA A 23 -31.58 -9.87 25.74
CA ALA A 23 -31.31 -11.25 25.37
C ALA A 23 -31.02 -12.10 26.62
N PRO A 24 -31.63 -13.29 26.77
CA PRO A 24 -31.38 -14.13 27.93
C PRO A 24 -29.97 -14.76 27.86
N ARG A 25 -29.22 -14.57 28.95
CA ARG A 25 -27.94 -15.25 29.19
C ARG A 25 -28.21 -16.74 29.42
N LEU A 26 -27.85 -17.58 28.48
CA LEU A 26 -27.74 -19.01 28.63
C LEU A 26 -26.51 -19.35 29.49
N ALA A 27 -26.75 -19.83 30.70
CA ALA A 27 -25.74 -20.36 31.59
C ALA A 27 -25.16 -21.65 30.98
N ARG A 28 -23.87 -21.65 30.70
CA ARG A 28 -23.10 -22.85 30.31
C ARG A 28 -22.92 -23.73 31.56
N GLN A 29 -23.55 -24.85 31.61
CA GLN A 29 -23.24 -25.94 32.56
C GLN A 29 -22.03 -26.75 32.01
N PRO A 30 -21.10 -27.16 32.87
CA PRO A 30 -19.99 -28.03 32.43
C PRO A 30 -20.52 -29.50 32.39
N LEU A 31 -20.53 -30.06 31.18
CA LEU A 31 -20.70 -31.50 30.99
C LEU A 31 -19.42 -32.23 31.48
N ARG A 32 -19.52 -32.87 32.66
CA ARG A 32 -18.56 -33.90 33.07
C ARG A 32 -18.98 -35.18 32.37
N ALA A 33 -18.24 -35.58 31.35
CA ALA A 33 -18.25 -36.92 30.82
C ALA A 33 -17.23 -37.77 31.56
N THR A 34 -17.68 -38.70 32.39
CA THR A 34 -16.84 -39.78 32.90
C THR A 34 -16.76 -40.84 31.80
N VAL A 35 -15.54 -41.02 31.25
CA VAL A 35 -15.27 -42.11 30.32
C VAL A 35 -14.75 -43.27 31.14
N GLU A 36 -15.51 -44.37 31.15
CA GLU A 36 -15.18 -45.66 31.70
C GLU A 36 -14.09 -46.31 30.80
N LEU A 37 -12.95 -46.66 31.37
CA LEU A 37 -11.90 -47.38 30.66
C LEU A 37 -12.34 -48.84 30.47
N ALA A 38 -12.64 -49.21 29.23
CA ALA A 38 -12.71 -50.60 28.80
C ALA A 38 -11.37 -51.01 28.23
N ASP A 39 -10.86 -52.13 28.67
CA ASP A 39 -9.58 -52.75 28.25
C ASP A 39 -9.47 -52.91 26.74
N VAL A 40 -8.40 -52.37 26.16
CA VAL A 40 -8.05 -52.59 24.76
C VAL A 40 -6.71 -53.33 24.70
N PRO A 41 -6.61 -54.45 23.96
CA PRO A 41 -5.40 -55.25 23.89
C PRO A 41 -4.30 -54.53 23.11
N THR A 42 -3.09 -54.66 23.66
CA THR A 42 -1.83 -54.14 23.11
C THR A 42 -1.51 -54.80 21.78
N ALA A 43 -1.75 -54.12 20.68
CA ALA A 43 -1.15 -54.42 19.39
C ALA A 43 -0.14 -53.33 19.07
N ILE A 44 1.15 -53.66 19.20
CA ILE A 44 2.27 -52.81 18.79
C ILE A 44 2.27 -52.81 17.25
N GLY A 45 1.71 -51.80 16.67
CA GLY A 45 1.85 -51.45 15.26
C GLY A 45 2.50 -50.09 15.19
N ASN A 46 3.73 -49.99 14.67
CA ASN A 46 4.42 -48.75 14.37
C ASN A 46 3.66 -48.00 13.30
N ALA A 47 2.68 -47.20 13.72
CA ALA A 47 2.17 -46.11 12.90
C ALA A 47 3.12 -44.93 13.09
N VAL A 48 4.10 -44.81 12.20
CA VAL A 48 4.78 -43.53 11.97
C VAL A 48 3.72 -42.65 11.37
N GLU A 49 3.08 -41.86 12.22
CA GLU A 49 2.30 -40.70 11.77
C GLU A 49 3.29 -39.76 11.04
N HIS A 50 3.37 -39.88 9.73
CA HIS A 50 3.81 -38.83 8.90
C HIS A 50 2.77 -37.71 9.09
N ALA A 51 3.07 -36.78 9.98
CA ALA A 51 2.48 -35.47 9.90
C ALA A 51 2.82 -34.94 8.49
N ALA A 52 1.87 -35.07 7.59
CA ALA A 52 1.94 -34.40 6.31
C ALA A 52 2.00 -32.90 6.63
N SER A 53 3.23 -32.41 6.73
CA SER A 53 3.46 -30.96 6.63
C SER A 53 2.82 -30.59 5.31
N THR A 54 1.68 -29.88 5.36
CA THR A 54 1.11 -29.24 4.17
C THR A 54 2.15 -28.20 3.78
N VAL A 55 3.11 -28.61 2.92
CA VAL A 55 3.98 -27.68 2.23
C VAL A 55 3.02 -26.80 1.43
N THR A 56 2.75 -25.61 1.92
CA THR A 56 2.02 -24.61 1.18
C THR A 56 2.85 -24.36 -0.06
N ALA A 57 2.33 -24.75 -1.23
CA ALA A 57 3.05 -24.57 -2.49
C ALA A 57 3.41 -23.09 -2.62
N SER A 58 4.69 -22.79 -2.72
CA SER A 58 5.15 -21.44 -3.00
C SER A 58 5.07 -21.20 -4.50
N HIS A 59 4.64 -20.00 -4.89
CA HIS A 59 4.48 -19.58 -6.27
C HIS A 59 5.63 -18.65 -6.64
N LEU A 60 6.46 -19.06 -7.60
CA LEU A 60 7.60 -18.27 -8.05
C LEU A 60 7.13 -17.15 -8.99
N GLY A 61 7.63 -15.98 -8.75
CA GLY A 61 7.36 -14.80 -9.58
C GLY A 61 8.57 -13.88 -9.68
N PHE A 62 8.42 -12.84 -10.45
CA PHE A 62 9.45 -11.81 -10.60
C PHE A 62 8.83 -10.45 -10.79
N ASP A 63 9.64 -9.42 -10.61
CA ASP A 63 9.30 -8.07 -11.03
C ASP A 63 10.46 -7.42 -11.78
N THR A 64 10.14 -6.41 -12.59
CA THR A 64 11.08 -5.58 -13.34
C THR A 64 10.46 -4.22 -13.60
N ASN A 65 11.23 -3.15 -13.38
CA ASN A 65 10.76 -1.77 -13.45
C ASN A 65 10.12 -1.37 -14.78
N ILE A 66 10.60 -1.94 -15.90
CA ILE A 66 10.17 -1.58 -17.25
C ILE A 66 9.52 -2.80 -17.88
N TYR A 67 8.34 -2.63 -18.46
CA TYR A 67 7.67 -3.70 -19.17
C TYR A 67 8.50 -4.20 -20.35
N PRO A 68 8.88 -5.49 -20.38
CA PRO A 68 9.80 -5.99 -21.40
C PRO A 68 9.14 -6.24 -22.77
N GLY A 69 7.83 -6.03 -22.85
CA GLY A 69 7.03 -6.21 -24.06
C GLY A 69 6.36 -7.57 -24.17
N ASP A 70 5.24 -7.61 -24.90
CA ASP A 70 4.36 -8.79 -24.99
C ASP A 70 5.09 -10.07 -25.47
N LYS A 71 6.02 -9.93 -26.42
CA LYS A 71 6.81 -11.07 -26.92
C LYS A 71 7.69 -11.67 -25.85
N ALA A 72 8.34 -10.83 -25.05
CA ALA A 72 9.19 -11.26 -23.96
C ALA A 72 8.36 -11.95 -22.86
N MET A 73 7.23 -11.36 -22.49
CA MET A 73 6.33 -11.94 -21.49
C MET A 73 5.76 -13.29 -21.96
N THR A 74 5.37 -13.41 -23.24
CA THR A 74 4.93 -14.70 -23.79
C THR A 74 6.02 -15.75 -23.74
N ALA A 75 7.25 -15.41 -24.16
CA ALA A 75 8.38 -16.34 -24.13
C ALA A 75 8.71 -16.81 -22.72
N TRP A 76 8.65 -15.89 -21.75
CA TRP A 76 8.90 -16.20 -20.35
C TRP A 76 7.80 -17.06 -19.74
N LYS A 77 6.52 -16.77 -20.01
CA LYS A 77 5.40 -17.61 -19.54
C LYS A 77 5.48 -19.05 -20.06
N GLN A 78 5.90 -19.21 -21.30
CA GLN A 78 6.07 -20.52 -21.92
C GLN A 78 7.22 -21.36 -21.30
N SER A 79 8.13 -20.75 -20.53
CA SER A 79 9.15 -21.51 -19.78
C SER A 79 8.54 -22.31 -18.63
N GLY A 80 7.38 -21.87 -18.12
CA GLY A 80 6.67 -22.51 -17.01
C GLY A 80 7.33 -22.31 -15.64
N GLU A 81 8.44 -21.54 -15.56
CA GLU A 81 9.17 -21.33 -14.30
C GLU A 81 8.47 -20.32 -13.38
N TYR A 82 7.91 -19.24 -13.95
CA TYR A 82 7.28 -18.18 -13.19
C TYR A 82 5.77 -18.19 -13.36
N GLU A 83 5.06 -18.00 -12.25
CA GLU A 83 3.61 -17.99 -12.24
C GLU A 83 3.02 -16.59 -12.27
N TRP A 84 3.70 -15.62 -11.64
CA TRP A 84 3.23 -14.25 -11.52
C TRP A 84 4.31 -13.21 -11.79
N VAL A 85 3.89 -11.98 -12.04
CA VAL A 85 4.78 -10.84 -12.31
C VAL A 85 4.30 -9.58 -11.59
N GLY A 86 5.25 -8.74 -11.18
CA GLY A 86 4.98 -7.40 -10.66
C GLY A 86 4.39 -6.50 -11.75
N TYR A 87 3.30 -5.82 -11.44
CA TYR A 87 2.63 -4.86 -12.31
C TYR A 87 2.74 -3.46 -11.70
N TYR A 88 3.59 -2.63 -12.28
CA TYR A 88 3.84 -1.30 -11.78
C TYR A 88 2.80 -0.30 -12.26
N LEU A 89 2.10 0.31 -11.31
CA LEU A 89 1.25 1.46 -11.56
C LEU A 89 2.11 2.71 -11.73
N LYS A 90 1.59 3.68 -12.48
CA LYS A 90 2.16 5.02 -12.45
C LYS A 90 2.05 5.58 -11.03
N ALA A 91 3.17 6.01 -10.46
CA ALA A 91 3.27 6.42 -9.07
C ALA A 91 4.30 7.55 -8.89
N PRO A 92 4.35 8.25 -7.75
CA PRO A 92 5.28 9.36 -7.54
C PRO A 92 6.75 9.01 -7.77
N CYS A 93 7.18 7.84 -7.31
CA CYS A 93 8.57 7.38 -7.45
C CYS A 93 8.76 6.32 -8.54
N HIS A 94 7.71 6.06 -9.34
CA HIS A 94 7.78 5.25 -10.56
C HIS A 94 7.11 5.98 -11.71
N SER A 95 7.91 6.65 -12.54
CA SER A 95 7.41 7.49 -13.64
C SER A 95 7.27 6.75 -14.98
N ASP A 96 7.80 5.54 -15.08
CA ASP A 96 7.63 4.71 -16.27
C ASP A 96 6.15 4.31 -16.44
N ASN A 97 5.69 4.29 -17.68
CA ASN A 97 4.30 3.99 -18.02
C ASN A 97 4.17 2.73 -18.90
N SER A 98 5.25 1.99 -19.10
CA SER A 98 5.27 0.86 -20.04
C SER A 98 4.34 -0.30 -19.62
N TRP A 99 4.09 -0.45 -18.32
CA TRP A 99 3.19 -1.45 -17.78
C TRP A 99 1.70 -1.11 -18.00
N LEU A 100 1.35 0.18 -18.15
CA LEU A 100 -0.04 0.61 -18.22
C LEU A 100 -0.76 0.03 -19.45
N GLY A 101 -2.00 -0.43 -19.24
CA GLY A 101 -2.83 -1.06 -20.29
C GLY A 101 -2.37 -2.45 -20.71
N THR A 102 -1.43 -3.09 -19.99
CA THR A 102 -0.97 -4.46 -20.32
C THR A 102 -1.69 -5.55 -19.52
N ARG A 103 -2.44 -5.18 -18.46
CA ARG A 103 -3.08 -6.11 -17.54
C ARG A 103 -3.87 -7.23 -18.24
N GLU A 104 -4.79 -6.87 -19.14
CA GLU A 104 -5.65 -7.85 -19.80
C GLU A 104 -4.85 -8.86 -20.61
N ARG A 105 -3.81 -8.38 -21.32
CA ARG A 105 -2.93 -9.26 -22.12
C ARG A 105 -2.14 -10.22 -21.23
N LEU A 106 -1.63 -9.75 -20.08
CA LEU A 106 -0.91 -10.58 -19.13
C LEU A 106 -1.82 -11.66 -18.53
N VAL A 107 -3.01 -11.29 -18.08
CA VAL A 107 -3.99 -12.23 -17.55
C VAL A 107 -4.39 -13.28 -18.61
N ASN A 108 -4.61 -12.85 -19.86
CA ASN A 108 -4.92 -13.76 -20.97
C ASN A 108 -3.75 -14.68 -21.33
N GLN A 109 -2.52 -14.30 -21.04
CA GLN A 109 -1.33 -15.17 -21.14
C GLN A 109 -1.19 -16.11 -19.94
N GLY A 110 -2.04 -16.01 -18.91
CA GLY A 110 -2.00 -16.82 -17.70
C GLY A 110 -1.06 -16.31 -16.61
N TRP A 111 -0.62 -15.04 -16.68
CA TRP A 111 0.16 -14.44 -15.59
C TRP A 111 -0.71 -14.11 -14.38
N GLY A 112 -0.28 -14.53 -13.19
CA GLY A 112 -0.69 -13.89 -11.95
C GLY A 112 -0.06 -12.50 -11.83
N LEU A 113 -0.66 -11.62 -11.03
CA LEU A 113 -0.20 -10.24 -10.91
C LEU A 113 -0.01 -9.84 -9.44
N ALA A 114 1.08 -9.10 -9.17
CA ALA A 114 1.30 -8.34 -7.94
C ALA A 114 1.30 -6.85 -8.30
N VAL A 115 0.31 -6.08 -7.84
CA VAL A 115 0.11 -4.67 -8.21
C VAL A 115 0.92 -3.78 -7.29
N ILE A 116 1.82 -2.99 -7.86
CA ILE A 116 2.81 -2.18 -7.14
C ILE A 116 2.54 -0.69 -7.35
N TYR A 117 2.51 0.07 -6.26
CA TYR A 117 2.46 1.52 -6.26
C TYR A 117 3.67 2.08 -5.50
N VAL A 118 4.68 2.58 -6.21
CA VAL A 118 5.90 3.13 -5.60
C VAL A 118 5.61 4.51 -5.03
N GLY A 119 5.29 4.56 -3.74
CA GLY A 119 4.93 5.79 -3.03
C GLY A 119 6.09 6.76 -2.87
N GLN A 120 5.88 7.82 -2.05
CA GLN A 120 6.97 8.75 -1.70
C GLN A 120 8.04 8.04 -0.87
N GLN A 121 9.29 8.34 -1.17
CA GLN A 121 10.44 7.70 -0.56
C GLN A 121 11.30 8.69 0.23
N THR A 122 11.94 8.22 1.31
CA THR A 122 12.84 9.05 2.14
C THR A 122 14.12 9.49 1.40
N TRP A 123 14.53 8.73 0.38
CA TRP A 123 15.65 9.07 -0.50
C TRP A 123 15.27 10.03 -1.64
N GLY A 124 13.96 10.29 -1.84
CA GLY A 124 13.47 11.23 -2.85
C GLY A 124 14.11 12.62 -2.68
N LYS A 125 14.35 13.33 -3.78
CA LYS A 125 14.94 14.68 -3.75
C LYS A 125 14.14 15.59 -2.81
N LYS A 126 14.82 16.18 -1.82
CA LYS A 126 14.20 17.25 -1.01
C LYS A 126 13.94 18.45 -1.92
N LEU A 127 12.72 18.97 -1.89
CA LEU A 127 12.42 20.24 -2.55
C LEU A 127 13.16 21.35 -1.80
N THR A 128 14.15 21.95 -2.44
CA THR A 128 14.66 23.24 -2.00
C THR A 128 13.56 24.26 -2.25
N LEU A 129 13.14 24.99 -1.23
CA LEU A 129 12.32 26.19 -1.42
C LEU A 129 13.09 27.03 -2.43
N ALA A 130 12.56 27.15 -3.65
CA ALA A 130 13.10 28.08 -4.63
C ALA A 130 13.13 29.43 -3.93
N SER A 131 14.31 30.00 -3.79
CA SER A 131 14.50 31.36 -3.31
C SER A 131 13.48 32.19 -4.09
N ALA A 132 12.60 32.90 -3.38
CA ALA A 132 11.62 33.74 -4.00
C ALA A 132 12.31 34.57 -5.09
N PRO A 133 11.74 34.70 -6.30
CA PRO A 133 12.39 35.44 -7.36
C PRO A 133 12.83 36.79 -6.80
N LYS A 134 14.14 37.06 -6.84
CA LYS A 134 14.67 38.37 -6.51
C LYS A 134 13.93 39.33 -7.41
N GLN A 135 13.01 40.11 -6.84
CA GLN A 135 12.47 41.26 -7.54
C GLN A 135 13.68 42.10 -7.96
N SER A 136 13.97 42.09 -9.22
CA SER A 136 14.92 43.01 -9.83
C SER A 136 14.38 44.43 -9.57
N ALA A 137 14.98 45.06 -8.58
CA ALA A 137 14.79 46.50 -8.39
C ALA A 137 15.36 47.17 -9.64
N SER A 138 14.51 47.51 -10.60
CA SER A 138 14.89 48.44 -11.66
C SER A 138 15.14 49.79 -11.02
N GLY A 139 16.43 50.14 -10.91
CA GLY A 139 16.84 51.46 -10.46
C GLY A 139 16.36 52.51 -11.42
N SER A 140 15.42 53.32 -10.99
CA SER A 140 15.12 54.61 -11.56
C SER A 140 15.74 55.67 -10.64
N THR A 141 16.85 56.24 -11.09
CA THR A 141 17.47 57.42 -10.51
C THR A 141 16.59 58.63 -10.76
N ALA A 142 16.02 59.18 -9.70
CA ALA A 142 15.55 60.59 -9.72
C ALA A 142 16.04 61.28 -8.45
N LYS A 143 16.79 62.34 -8.70
CA LYS A 143 17.41 63.25 -7.72
C LYS A 143 16.42 64.20 -7.10
N HIS A 144 16.74 64.60 -5.82
CA HIS A 144 16.38 65.82 -5.07
C HIS A 144 14.93 66.01 -4.61
N SER A 145 14.68 66.18 -3.32
CA SER A 145 14.94 67.39 -2.55
C SER A 145 14.53 67.25 -1.07
N LYS A 146 15.11 68.11 -0.24
CA LYS A 146 15.02 68.22 1.23
C LYS A 146 13.60 68.60 1.70
N ALA A 147 13.25 68.14 2.87
CA ALA A 147 12.91 68.87 4.09
C ALA A 147 11.67 68.37 4.83
N SER A 148 11.90 68.11 6.13
CA SER A 148 11.14 68.60 7.27
C SER A 148 10.05 67.73 7.92
N LYS A 149 10.43 67.32 9.15
CA LYS A 149 9.68 67.37 10.44
C LYS A 149 8.46 66.46 10.71
N LYS A 150 8.74 65.57 11.70
CA LYS A 150 7.91 65.23 12.87
C LYS A 150 6.44 64.83 12.69
N SER A 151 6.14 63.58 13.05
CA SER A 151 5.29 63.33 14.22
C SER A 151 5.28 61.82 14.61
N HIS A 152 5.29 61.60 15.91
CA HIS A 152 5.20 60.26 16.54
C HIS A 152 3.82 59.66 16.34
N LYS A 153 3.77 58.42 15.87
CA LYS A 153 2.66 57.52 16.18
C LYS A 153 3.19 56.10 16.38
N LYS A 154 3.18 55.65 17.64
CA LYS A 154 3.41 54.24 18.01
C LYS A 154 2.34 53.38 17.32
N SER A 155 2.73 52.54 16.39
CA SER A 155 1.92 51.44 15.94
C SER A 155 2.57 50.14 16.41
N HIS A 156 1.84 49.38 17.24
CA HIS A 156 2.22 48.06 17.66
C HIS A 156 2.31 47.16 16.42
N ALA A 157 3.52 46.80 16.03
CA ALA A 157 3.77 45.76 15.04
C ALA A 157 3.38 44.41 15.65
N ARG A 158 2.20 43.92 15.26
CA ARG A 158 1.78 42.55 15.52
C ARG A 158 2.64 41.69 14.61
N THR A 159 3.63 41.01 15.21
CA THR A 159 4.46 40.00 14.56
C THR A 159 3.52 38.85 14.17
N MET A 160 3.03 38.85 12.93
CA MET A 160 2.42 37.68 12.33
C MET A 160 3.54 36.69 12.07
N THR A 161 3.66 35.69 12.93
CA THR A 161 4.40 34.47 12.65
C THR A 161 3.85 33.89 11.36
N ARG A 162 4.60 34.05 10.28
CA ARG A 162 4.35 33.40 9.00
C ARG A 162 4.46 31.90 9.23
N ARG A 163 3.32 31.23 9.43
CA ARG A 163 3.25 29.77 9.37
C ARG A 163 3.82 29.39 8.01
N SER A 164 4.95 28.70 8.03
CA SER A 164 5.48 28.02 6.86
C SER A 164 4.42 27.04 6.40
N SER A 165 3.66 27.39 5.38
CA SER A 165 2.73 26.48 4.73
C SER A 165 3.58 25.41 4.07
N ALA A 166 3.45 24.16 4.53
CA ALA A 166 3.95 23.01 3.81
C ALA A 166 3.48 23.08 2.34
N PRO A 167 4.28 22.59 1.39
CA PRO A 167 3.86 22.58 -0.02
C PRO A 167 2.52 21.84 -0.13
N VAL A 168 1.58 22.45 -0.85
CA VAL A 168 0.27 21.84 -1.11
C VAL A 168 0.50 20.62 -1.96
N ALA A 169 0.08 19.49 -1.44
CA ALA A 169 0.16 18.20 -2.11
C ALA A 169 -0.73 18.21 -3.37
N THR A 170 -0.23 17.66 -4.47
CA THR A 170 -0.96 17.53 -5.73
C THR A 170 -0.92 16.07 -6.21
N THR A 171 -2.02 15.60 -6.80
CA THR A 171 -2.05 14.32 -7.51
C THR A 171 -0.99 14.31 -8.62
N GLY A 172 -0.20 13.21 -8.71
CA GLY A 172 0.92 13.13 -9.65
C GLY A 172 2.16 13.91 -9.20
N SER A 173 2.35 14.11 -7.88
CA SER A 173 3.53 14.73 -7.31
C SER A 173 4.82 13.99 -7.72
N ARG A 174 5.91 14.73 -7.82
CA ARG A 174 7.24 14.15 -8.08
C ARG A 174 7.71 13.37 -6.84
N CYS A 175 8.52 12.35 -7.06
CA CYS A 175 9.23 11.66 -5.99
C CYS A 175 10.05 12.65 -5.15
N SER A 176 9.71 12.80 -3.87
CA SER A 176 10.39 13.73 -2.98
C SER A 176 10.22 13.38 -1.51
N ALA A 177 11.33 13.30 -0.77
CA ALA A 177 11.30 13.13 0.68
C ALA A 177 10.52 14.26 1.41
N SER A 178 10.33 15.42 0.78
CA SER A 178 9.54 16.52 1.34
C SER A 178 8.03 16.25 1.34
N TYR A 179 7.58 15.28 0.57
CA TYR A 179 6.19 14.83 0.50
C TYR A 179 5.89 13.62 1.39
N VAL A 180 6.88 13.09 2.10
CA VAL A 180 6.67 12.01 3.06
C VAL A 180 5.96 12.59 4.29
N ASN A 181 4.63 12.58 4.28
CA ASN A 181 3.76 13.03 5.36
C ASN A 181 2.33 12.47 5.19
N SER A 182 1.49 12.59 6.21
CA SER A 182 0.11 12.05 6.21
C SER A 182 -0.80 12.63 5.13
N ILE A 183 -0.67 13.92 4.81
CA ILE A 183 -1.51 14.57 3.79
C ILE A 183 -1.21 13.97 2.42
N GLN A 184 0.08 13.85 2.09
CA GLN A 184 0.47 13.25 0.82
C GLN A 184 0.14 11.76 0.77
N GLY A 185 0.29 11.03 1.88
CA GLY A 185 -0.12 9.63 1.96
C GLY A 185 -1.60 9.44 1.57
N ALA A 186 -2.48 10.30 2.07
CA ALA A 186 -3.90 10.26 1.70
C ALA A 186 -4.15 10.58 0.21
N ILE A 187 -3.41 11.53 -0.36
CA ILE A 187 -3.52 11.90 -1.78
C ILE A 187 -2.99 10.79 -2.68
N ASP A 188 -1.85 10.23 -2.35
CA ASP A 188 -1.24 9.13 -3.11
C ASP A 188 -2.10 7.86 -3.05
N ALA A 189 -2.82 7.62 -1.94
CA ALA A 189 -3.81 6.56 -1.85
C ALA A 189 -4.96 6.75 -2.86
N GLN A 190 -5.50 7.96 -2.96
CA GLN A 190 -6.55 8.27 -3.94
C GLN A 190 -6.05 8.09 -5.38
N ASP A 191 -4.79 8.47 -5.65
CA ASP A 191 -4.17 8.26 -6.96
C ASP A 191 -3.95 6.77 -7.25
N ALA A 192 -3.47 5.99 -6.28
CA ALA A 192 -3.33 4.54 -6.39
C ALA A 192 -4.67 3.87 -6.70
N ILE A 193 -5.73 4.20 -5.95
CA ILE A 193 -7.09 3.70 -6.17
C ILE A 193 -7.59 4.04 -7.58
N ALA A 194 -7.45 5.30 -7.99
CA ALA A 194 -7.90 5.76 -9.29
C ALA A 194 -7.11 5.11 -10.44
N THR A 195 -5.81 4.90 -10.28
CA THR A 195 -4.95 4.26 -11.27
C THR A 195 -5.27 2.77 -11.39
N THR A 196 -5.41 2.07 -10.26
CA THR A 196 -5.82 0.65 -10.22
C THR A 196 -7.17 0.45 -10.95
N ALA A 197 -8.13 1.36 -10.73
CA ALA A 197 -9.42 1.31 -11.42
C ALA A 197 -9.30 1.56 -12.94
N ARG A 198 -8.47 2.50 -13.35
CA ARG A 198 -8.22 2.78 -14.78
C ARG A 198 -7.57 1.60 -15.50
N GLU A 199 -6.70 0.86 -14.81
CA GLU A 199 -6.08 -0.37 -15.33
C GLU A 199 -7.05 -1.57 -15.34
N GLY A 200 -8.28 -1.39 -14.91
CA GLY A 200 -9.34 -2.41 -14.94
C GLY A 200 -9.17 -3.53 -13.92
N PHE A 201 -8.43 -3.32 -12.85
CA PHE A 201 -8.32 -4.31 -11.78
C PHE A 201 -9.65 -4.49 -11.05
N PRO A 202 -10.06 -5.73 -10.72
CA PRO A 202 -11.30 -6.00 -10.02
C PRO A 202 -11.28 -5.49 -8.58
N LYS A 203 -12.46 -5.36 -7.98
CA LYS A 203 -12.56 -5.10 -6.55
C LYS A 203 -11.91 -6.23 -5.75
N GLY A 204 -11.35 -5.89 -4.60
CA GLY A 204 -10.60 -6.83 -3.76
C GLY A 204 -9.14 -7.00 -4.16
N THR A 205 -8.69 -6.40 -5.28
CA THR A 205 -7.26 -6.42 -5.65
C THR A 205 -6.41 -5.79 -4.55
N VAL A 206 -5.37 -6.51 -4.13
CA VAL A 206 -4.33 -5.97 -3.24
C VAL A 206 -3.44 -5.03 -4.03
N VAL A 207 -3.26 -3.81 -3.54
CA VAL A 207 -2.28 -2.85 -4.06
C VAL A 207 -1.15 -2.72 -3.06
N PHE A 208 0.05 -3.14 -3.42
CA PHE A 208 1.22 -3.05 -2.56
C PHE A 208 1.81 -1.64 -2.63
N LEU A 209 1.74 -0.90 -1.52
CA LEU A 209 2.53 0.31 -1.36
C LEU A 209 3.99 -0.08 -1.17
N ASP A 210 4.82 0.28 -2.12
CA ASP A 210 6.25 0.03 -2.08
C ASP A 210 6.93 1.09 -1.18
N ILE A 211 7.56 0.57 -0.11
CA ILE A 211 8.33 1.34 0.88
C ILE A 211 9.75 0.77 0.94
N GLU A 212 10.66 1.51 0.37
CA GLU A 212 12.06 1.12 0.28
C GLU A 212 12.79 1.09 1.63
N HIS A 213 13.96 0.44 1.64
CA HIS A 213 14.80 0.30 2.83
C HIS A 213 15.12 1.64 3.50
N MET A 214 15.05 1.64 4.83
CA MET A 214 15.46 2.74 5.70
C MET A 214 16.26 2.20 6.89
N ASP A 215 17.22 2.97 7.40
CA ASP A 215 17.93 2.59 8.61
C ASP A 215 16.99 2.53 9.83
N VAL A 216 16.12 3.49 9.93
CA VAL A 216 15.03 3.58 10.91
C VAL A 216 13.84 4.16 10.20
N VAL A 217 12.64 3.65 10.46
CA VAL A 217 11.39 4.21 9.92
C VAL A 217 11.09 5.54 10.61
N PRO A 218 11.25 6.69 9.93
CA PRO A 218 11.03 7.99 10.57
C PRO A 218 9.53 8.28 10.72
N GLN A 219 9.18 9.08 11.73
CA GLN A 219 7.79 9.43 12.03
C GLN A 219 7.00 9.95 10.81
N PRO A 220 7.52 10.83 9.94
CA PRO A 220 6.79 11.25 8.74
C PRO A 220 6.43 10.10 7.80
N MET A 221 7.29 9.07 7.65
CA MET A 221 6.99 7.89 6.85
C MET A 221 5.90 7.04 7.51
N ARG A 222 5.94 6.89 8.84
CA ARG A 222 4.88 6.20 9.60
C ARG A 222 3.52 6.88 9.40
N GLU A 223 3.47 8.18 9.41
CA GLU A 223 2.26 8.96 9.14
C GLU A 223 1.80 8.82 7.67
N TYR A 224 2.75 8.77 6.72
CA TYR A 224 2.48 8.63 5.31
C TYR A 224 1.77 7.30 4.99
N TYR A 225 2.39 6.15 5.32
CA TYR A 225 1.79 4.87 4.98
C TYR A 225 0.54 4.54 5.80
N LYS A 226 0.43 5.01 7.05
CA LYS A 226 -0.80 4.86 7.85
C LYS A 226 -1.96 5.65 7.25
N ALA A 227 -1.71 6.85 6.75
CA ALA A 227 -2.73 7.63 6.06
C ALA A 227 -3.12 7.00 4.72
N TRP A 228 -2.15 6.47 3.96
CA TRP A 228 -2.39 5.74 2.71
C TRP A 228 -3.27 4.52 2.97
N THR A 229 -2.91 3.68 3.92
CA THR A 229 -3.68 2.47 4.32
C THR A 229 -5.12 2.82 4.70
N ARG A 230 -5.33 3.84 5.57
CA ARG A 230 -6.68 4.26 5.96
C ARG A 230 -7.55 4.65 4.78
N VAL A 231 -7.01 5.38 3.83
CA VAL A 231 -7.78 5.87 2.68
C VAL A 231 -8.15 4.72 1.75
N VAL A 232 -7.23 3.77 1.51
CA VAL A 232 -7.53 2.59 0.68
C VAL A 232 -8.58 1.71 1.36
N LEU A 233 -8.48 1.46 2.67
CA LEU A 233 -9.50 0.71 3.43
C LEU A 233 -10.85 1.42 3.41
N ALA A 234 -10.88 2.73 3.64
CA ALA A 234 -12.11 3.51 3.65
C ALA A 234 -12.80 3.56 2.28
N ASP A 235 -12.07 3.51 1.18
CA ASP A 235 -12.63 3.39 -0.17
C ASP A 235 -13.31 2.03 -0.41
N GLY A 236 -12.75 0.95 0.14
CA GLY A 236 -13.32 -0.40 0.13
C GLY A 236 -13.32 -1.12 -1.22
N ARG A 237 -12.79 -0.52 -2.28
CA ARG A 237 -12.65 -1.19 -3.58
C ARG A 237 -11.45 -2.11 -3.64
N TYR A 238 -10.37 -1.73 -3.00
CA TYR A 238 -9.08 -2.40 -3.04
C TYR A 238 -8.57 -2.67 -1.63
N GLN A 239 -7.64 -3.60 -1.53
CA GLN A 239 -7.01 -3.96 -0.27
C GLN A 239 -5.60 -3.34 -0.21
N PRO A 240 -5.25 -2.61 0.84
CA PRO A 240 -3.89 -2.10 0.98
C PRO A 240 -2.94 -3.23 1.38
N GLY A 241 -1.89 -3.43 0.58
CA GLY A 241 -0.75 -4.27 0.92
C GLY A 241 0.50 -3.40 1.10
N ILE A 242 1.55 -3.96 1.66
CA ILE A 242 2.83 -3.27 1.86
C ILE A 242 3.95 -4.12 1.27
N TYR A 243 4.82 -3.51 0.45
CA TYR A 243 6.16 -4.01 0.20
C TYR A 243 7.15 -3.27 1.09
N ALA A 244 8.01 -4.01 1.79
CA ALA A 244 9.00 -3.43 2.68
C ALA A 244 10.23 -4.34 2.85
N HIS A 245 11.40 -3.73 3.10
CA HIS A 245 12.60 -4.48 3.47
C HIS A 245 12.46 -5.14 4.85
N THR A 246 12.99 -6.35 5.02
CA THR A 246 12.90 -7.17 6.24
C THR A 246 13.29 -6.39 7.52
N LYS A 247 14.28 -5.49 7.44
CA LYS A 247 14.71 -4.63 8.56
C LYS A 247 13.58 -3.72 9.09
N ASN A 248 12.68 -3.29 8.21
CA ASN A 248 11.61 -2.35 8.53
C ASN A 248 10.24 -3.03 8.68
N ALA A 249 10.10 -4.25 8.15
CA ALA A 249 8.84 -4.95 8.00
C ALA A 249 8.03 -5.06 9.29
N LYS A 250 8.65 -5.47 10.41
CA LYS A 250 7.94 -5.61 11.70
C LYS A 250 7.36 -4.29 12.22
N THR A 251 8.13 -3.19 12.13
CA THR A 251 7.65 -1.87 12.57
C THR A 251 6.48 -1.39 11.72
N ILE A 252 6.57 -1.62 10.40
CA ILE A 252 5.53 -1.19 9.46
C ILE A 252 4.29 -2.08 9.62
N TYR A 253 4.48 -3.40 9.84
CA TYR A 253 3.38 -4.33 10.07
C TYR A 253 2.57 -3.95 11.31
N ASP A 254 3.22 -3.68 12.44
CA ASP A 254 2.53 -3.28 13.67
C ASP A 254 1.67 -2.03 13.46
N ASP A 255 2.25 -1.01 12.80
CA ASP A 255 1.52 0.22 12.50
C ASP A 255 0.34 0.03 11.55
N VAL A 256 0.49 -0.85 10.55
CA VAL A 256 -0.55 -1.10 9.53
C VAL A 256 -1.65 -1.99 10.12
N SER A 257 -1.29 -2.99 10.93
CA SER A 257 -2.26 -3.82 11.66
C SER A 257 -3.13 -2.96 12.59
N ASP A 258 -2.53 -2.02 13.33
CA ASP A 258 -3.30 -1.06 14.14
C ASP A 258 -4.32 -0.26 13.29
N VAL A 259 -3.98 0.05 12.03
CA VAL A 259 -4.91 0.76 11.13
C VAL A 259 -6.04 -0.17 10.66
N TYR A 260 -5.76 -1.44 10.39
CA TYR A 260 -6.76 -2.46 10.05
C TYR A 260 -7.73 -2.67 11.21
N ASP A 261 -7.21 -2.84 12.44
CA ASP A 261 -8.02 -2.99 13.66
C ASP A 261 -8.94 -1.79 13.88
N GLN A 262 -8.41 -0.56 13.74
CA GLN A 262 -9.19 0.68 13.85
C GLN A 262 -10.27 0.80 12.79
N ALA A 263 -10.08 0.20 11.62
CA ALA A 263 -11.07 0.13 10.54
C ALA A 263 -12.08 -1.00 10.71
N GLY A 264 -11.91 -1.88 11.73
CA GLY A 264 -12.77 -3.04 11.96
C GLY A 264 -12.57 -4.15 10.93
N VAL A 265 -11.40 -4.25 10.33
CA VAL A 265 -11.05 -5.30 9.37
C VAL A 265 -10.34 -6.42 10.10
N ASP A 266 -11.01 -7.54 10.25
CA ASP A 266 -10.51 -8.76 10.91
C ASP A 266 -9.71 -9.62 9.89
N ALA A 267 -8.61 -9.07 9.40
CA ALA A 267 -7.70 -9.75 8.48
C ALA A 267 -6.29 -9.15 8.61
N ASP A 268 -5.27 -9.98 8.45
CA ASP A 268 -3.90 -9.50 8.40
C ASP A 268 -3.64 -8.70 7.10
N PRO A 269 -2.94 -7.55 7.18
CA PRO A 269 -2.54 -6.83 5.98
C PRO A 269 -1.54 -7.67 5.15
N PRO A 270 -1.72 -7.78 3.83
CA PRO A 270 -0.76 -8.47 2.97
C PRO A 270 0.61 -7.79 2.97
N PHE A 271 1.68 -8.57 3.19
CA PHE A 271 3.06 -8.08 3.19
C PHE A 271 3.94 -8.82 2.20
N TRP A 272 4.59 -8.07 1.33
CA TRP A 272 5.66 -8.53 0.46
C TRP A 272 6.99 -8.03 1.00
N ILE A 273 7.83 -8.95 1.47
CA ILE A 273 9.04 -8.59 2.24
C ILE A 273 10.29 -8.84 1.40
N ALA A 274 11.16 -7.83 1.30
CA ALA A 274 12.45 -7.92 0.64
C ALA A 274 13.56 -8.29 1.62
N GLY A 275 14.36 -9.30 1.26
CA GLY A 275 15.53 -9.73 2.03
C GLY A 275 16.17 -10.94 1.41
N SER A 276 17.49 -10.93 1.18
CA SER A 276 18.20 -11.98 0.42
C SER A 276 18.70 -13.16 1.26
N SER A 277 18.69 -13.03 2.59
CA SER A 277 19.27 -14.06 3.45
C SER A 277 18.43 -15.34 3.47
N GLY A 278 19.01 -16.47 3.07
CA GLY A 278 18.36 -17.77 3.13
C GLY A 278 17.32 -18.04 2.03
N PHE A 279 17.18 -17.16 1.05
CA PHE A 279 16.20 -17.32 -0.03
C PHE A 279 16.54 -18.50 -0.95
N SER A 280 15.51 -19.26 -1.28
CA SER A 280 15.47 -20.27 -2.35
C SER A 280 14.13 -20.16 -3.09
N PRO A 281 14.06 -20.51 -4.39
CA PRO A 281 12.80 -20.54 -5.14
C PRO A 281 11.73 -21.47 -4.54
N GLU A 282 12.12 -22.43 -3.71
CA GLU A 282 11.24 -23.38 -3.03
C GLU A 282 10.83 -22.93 -1.62
N SER A 283 11.38 -21.81 -1.13
CA SER A 283 11.09 -21.28 0.20
C SER A 283 9.62 -20.83 0.32
N ALA A 284 9.05 -20.97 1.51
CA ALA A 284 7.80 -20.27 1.82
C ALA A 284 8.06 -18.78 2.06
N PRO A 285 7.11 -17.87 1.78
CA PRO A 285 7.27 -16.44 2.07
C PRO A 285 7.64 -16.16 3.53
N THR A 286 7.11 -16.93 4.47
CA THR A 286 7.37 -16.80 5.91
C THR A 286 8.80 -17.14 6.32
N ASP A 287 9.56 -17.86 5.47
CA ASP A 287 10.97 -18.22 5.74
C ASP A 287 11.88 -16.97 5.75
N VAL A 288 11.40 -15.83 5.27
CA VAL A 288 12.07 -14.53 5.45
C VAL A 288 12.23 -14.14 6.93
N GLY A 289 11.61 -14.88 7.84
CA GLY A 289 11.65 -14.64 9.29
C GLY A 289 10.48 -13.79 9.81
N HIS A 290 9.43 -13.62 9.01
CA HIS A 290 8.21 -12.92 9.39
C HIS A 290 6.97 -13.74 9.05
N THR A 291 6.22 -14.18 10.06
CA THR A 291 5.04 -15.07 9.90
C THR A 291 3.90 -14.43 9.12
N PHE A 292 3.86 -13.11 9.03
CA PHE A 292 2.86 -12.34 8.29
C PHE A 292 3.25 -12.09 6.81
N ALA A 293 4.38 -12.63 6.33
CA ALA A 293 4.79 -12.47 4.94
C ALA A 293 3.88 -13.28 4.00
N SER A 294 3.24 -12.59 3.06
CA SER A 294 2.46 -13.20 1.96
C SER A 294 3.27 -13.37 0.68
N ALA A 295 4.36 -12.60 0.55
CA ALA A 295 5.36 -12.75 -0.51
C ALA A 295 6.76 -12.38 0.02
N TRP A 296 7.80 -12.93 -0.59
CA TRP A 296 9.21 -12.69 -0.25
C TRP A 296 10.04 -12.48 -1.51
N GLN A 297 10.66 -11.30 -1.64
CA GLN A 297 11.64 -10.99 -2.68
C GLN A 297 13.04 -11.28 -2.15
N GLY A 298 13.67 -12.28 -2.73
CA GLY A 298 14.94 -12.79 -2.19
C GLY A 298 16.15 -12.61 -3.10
N MET A 299 15.95 -12.42 -4.40
CA MET A 299 17.05 -12.12 -5.33
C MET A 299 16.78 -10.81 -6.06
N LEU A 300 17.73 -9.89 -6.00
CA LEU A 300 17.66 -8.57 -6.61
C LEU A 300 18.61 -8.49 -7.81
N ASP A 301 18.23 -7.73 -8.84
CA ASP A 301 19.04 -7.40 -10.00
C ASP A 301 19.68 -8.61 -10.70
N VAL A 302 19.00 -9.76 -10.69
CA VAL A 302 19.54 -10.96 -11.34
C VAL A 302 19.15 -11.00 -12.81
N VAL A 303 20.04 -11.49 -13.65
CA VAL A 303 19.76 -11.66 -15.06
C VAL A 303 19.43 -13.10 -15.34
N ARG A 304 18.24 -13.35 -15.94
CA ARG A 304 17.77 -14.68 -16.35
C ARG A 304 17.48 -14.69 -17.85
N THR A 305 17.50 -15.89 -18.44
CA THR A 305 17.21 -16.10 -19.86
C THR A 305 16.24 -17.23 -20.03
N HIS A 306 15.07 -16.97 -20.58
CA HIS A 306 14.07 -17.99 -20.89
C HIS A 306 13.65 -17.87 -22.36
N ASN A 307 13.64 -19.00 -23.07
CA ASN A 307 13.28 -19.08 -24.50
C ASN A 307 14.02 -18.03 -25.37
N GLY A 308 15.32 -17.80 -25.06
CA GLY A 308 16.17 -16.84 -25.79
C GLY A 308 15.96 -15.37 -25.43
N VAL A 309 15.07 -15.05 -24.50
CA VAL A 309 14.82 -13.68 -24.00
C VAL A 309 15.53 -13.47 -22.67
N ARG A 310 16.42 -12.50 -22.62
CA ARG A 310 17.21 -12.14 -21.44
C ARG A 310 16.62 -10.92 -20.74
N LEU A 311 16.29 -11.01 -19.46
CA LEU A 311 15.77 -9.91 -18.66
C LEU A 311 16.53 -9.75 -17.34
N PRO A 312 16.75 -8.50 -16.88
CA PRO A 312 17.07 -8.20 -15.48
C PRO A 312 15.79 -8.23 -14.67
N ILE A 313 15.78 -8.96 -13.57
CA ILE A 313 14.59 -9.16 -12.73
C ILE A 313 14.97 -9.28 -11.26
N ASP A 314 13.98 -9.02 -10.42
CA ASP A 314 13.98 -9.40 -9.02
C ASP A 314 13.08 -10.62 -8.83
N ILE A 315 13.57 -11.66 -8.12
CA ILE A 315 12.87 -12.94 -7.97
C ILE A 315 12.22 -13.01 -6.59
N SER A 316 10.96 -13.42 -6.60
CA SER A 316 10.13 -13.55 -5.40
C SER A 316 9.37 -14.86 -5.37
N VAL A 317 9.03 -15.32 -4.16
CA VAL A 317 8.02 -16.35 -3.91
C VAL A 317 6.79 -15.74 -3.25
N ALA A 318 5.61 -16.31 -3.48
CA ALA A 318 4.37 -15.86 -2.87
C ALA A 318 3.51 -17.05 -2.41
N SER A 319 2.61 -16.81 -1.47
CA SER A 319 1.63 -17.79 -0.99
C SER A 319 0.49 -18.05 -1.98
N ALA A 320 0.40 -17.25 -3.04
CA ALA A 320 -0.63 -17.35 -4.07
C ALA A 320 -0.03 -17.15 -5.47
N ALA A 321 -0.58 -17.85 -6.46
CA ALA A 321 -0.20 -17.72 -7.87
C ALA A 321 -0.54 -16.34 -8.47
N SER A 322 -1.30 -15.52 -7.78
CA SER A 322 -1.61 -14.13 -8.14
C SER A 322 -1.69 -13.29 -6.86
N PRO A 323 -0.56 -12.74 -6.37
CA PRO A 323 -0.50 -12.12 -5.04
C PRO A 323 -1.45 -10.96 -4.80
N SER A 324 -1.87 -10.26 -5.86
CA SER A 324 -2.81 -9.15 -5.77
C SER A 324 -4.27 -9.53 -6.06
N LEU A 325 -4.52 -10.68 -6.67
CA LEU A 325 -5.88 -11.09 -7.00
C LEU A 325 -6.32 -12.16 -6.01
N ALA A 326 -7.40 -11.89 -5.28
CA ALA A 326 -8.02 -12.92 -4.44
C ALA A 326 -8.26 -14.16 -5.30
N SER A 327 -7.87 -15.33 -4.78
CA SER A 327 -8.26 -16.60 -5.40
C SER A 327 -9.78 -16.61 -5.49
N VAL A 328 -10.31 -16.71 -6.71
CA VAL A 328 -11.74 -16.95 -6.91
C VAL A 328 -12.01 -18.33 -6.31
N GLN A 329 -12.57 -18.33 -5.09
CA GLN A 329 -13.05 -19.56 -4.44
C GLN A 329 -14.32 -20.04 -5.12
#